data_e8cbbad2382469679796b1c8cdf61b4a
#
_entry.id   e8cbbad2382469679796b1c8cdf61b4a
#
_cell.length_a   1.000
_cell.length_b   1.000
_cell.length_c   1.000
_cell.angle_alpha   90.00
_cell.angle_beta   90.00
_cell.angle_gamma   90.00
#
_symmetry.space_group_name_H-M   'P 1'
#
loop_
_entity.id
_entity.type
_entity.pdbx_description
1 polymer ?
#
loop_
_entity_poly.entity_id
_entity_poly.type
_entity_poly.pdbx_seq_one_letter_code
_entity_poly.pdbx_strand_id
1 'polypeptide(L)'
;MMVLKRYIFLLLCLPCLAQAKNITVSRLTCEMQEGMVIVEGYPRLGWAMSSSENGTRQTAYQVEIREACTGRSVWDSGKVKSSQSQLISTQEADIHRYSPYSYVWRVRVWDETDAPSEWSREAKFRLAPEGFSSAKWIGAITREDARLPEGRRFHGAELKKPEVKAAWAAVDTLAKKSICLRREFGTDKKVVEATASVCGLGFYEFSLNGKKVGDSEFAPLWSDYDKSVY
;
A
#
# COMPACT_ATOMS: atom_id res chain seq x y z
N MET A 1 81.92 -13.02 -26.71
CA MET A 1 80.84 -13.78 -26.12
C MET A 1 80.02 -12.78 -25.29
N MET A 2 79.00 -12.19 -25.96
CA MET A 2 78.14 -11.15 -25.34
C MET A 2 76.89 -11.80 -24.74
N VAL A 3 76.74 -11.62 -23.44
CA VAL A 3 75.56 -12.16 -22.69
C VAL A 3 74.46 -11.07 -22.71
N LEU A 4 73.37 -11.33 -23.44
CA LEU A 4 72.24 -10.47 -23.56
C LEU A 4 71.33 -10.65 -22.32
N LYS A 5 71.28 -9.68 -21.39
CA LYS A 5 70.36 -9.68 -20.23
C LYS A 5 68.97 -9.33 -20.73
N ARG A 6 68.04 -10.32 -20.71
CA ARG A 6 66.61 -10.10 -20.89
C ARG A 6 65.99 -9.50 -19.61
N TYR A 7 65.50 -8.28 -19.68
CA TYR A 7 64.65 -7.71 -18.65
C TYR A 7 63.20 -8.13 -18.90
N ILE A 8 62.63 -8.93 -18.01
CA ILE A 8 61.21 -9.22 -18.00
C ILE A 8 60.53 -8.08 -17.27
N PHE A 9 59.77 -7.25 -18.00
CA PHE A 9 58.84 -6.26 -17.39
C PHE A 9 57.60 -6.97 -16.95
N LEU A 10 57.47 -7.22 -15.62
CA LEU A 10 56.24 -7.71 -15.02
C LEU A 10 55.27 -6.56 -14.92
N LEU A 11 54.29 -6.48 -15.83
CA LEU A 11 53.20 -5.52 -15.78
C LEU A 11 52.27 -5.95 -14.65
N LEU A 12 52.41 -5.36 -13.47
CA LEU A 12 51.44 -5.52 -12.37
C LEU A 12 50.15 -4.79 -12.80
N CYS A 13 49.19 -5.54 -13.30
CA CYS A 13 47.81 -5.06 -13.43
C CYS A 13 47.24 -4.95 -12.02
N LEU A 14 47.30 -3.76 -11.40
CA LEU A 14 46.58 -3.46 -10.20
C LEU A 14 45.09 -3.54 -10.55
N PRO A 15 44.29 -4.43 -9.88
CA PRO A 15 42.85 -4.37 -10.04
C PRO A 15 42.41 -3.00 -9.49
N CYS A 16 41.84 -2.20 -10.37
CA CYS A 16 41.12 -1.01 -9.97
C CYS A 16 39.95 -1.47 -9.11
N LEU A 17 40.12 -1.46 -7.78
CA LEU A 17 39.04 -1.68 -6.86
C LEU A 17 38.08 -0.48 -7.03
N ALA A 18 37.11 -0.64 -7.90
CA ALA A 18 36.00 0.27 -7.99
C ALA A 18 35.34 0.29 -6.60
N GLN A 19 35.53 1.36 -5.88
CA GLN A 19 34.94 1.54 -4.56
C GLN A 19 33.44 1.70 -4.78
N ALA A 20 32.67 0.74 -4.30
CA ALA A 20 31.20 0.78 -4.38
C ALA A 20 30.72 2.07 -3.71
N LYS A 21 29.97 2.88 -4.44
CA LYS A 21 29.31 4.04 -3.88
C LYS A 21 28.21 3.54 -2.95
N ASN A 22 28.21 4.00 -1.70
CA ASN A 22 27.22 3.57 -0.72
C ASN A 22 25.82 4.10 -1.08
N ILE A 23 25.09 3.35 -1.89
CA ILE A 23 23.65 3.59 -2.08
C ILE A 23 22.89 2.88 -0.97
N THR A 24 22.05 3.64 -0.27
CA THR A 24 21.09 3.12 0.70
C THR A 24 19.68 3.23 0.14
N VAL A 25 18.97 2.12 0.11
CA VAL A 25 17.56 2.09 -0.30
C VAL A 25 16.67 2.32 0.92
N SER A 26 15.71 3.22 0.78
CA SER A 26 14.79 3.62 1.84
C SER A 26 13.39 3.89 1.29
N ARG A 27 12.45 4.23 2.17
CA ARG A 27 11.08 4.62 1.82
C ARG A 27 10.43 3.70 0.79
N LEU A 28 10.35 2.42 1.13
CA LEU A 28 9.68 1.45 0.29
C LEU A 28 8.17 1.72 0.27
N THR A 29 7.61 1.81 -0.91
CA THR A 29 6.19 2.11 -1.13
C THR A 29 5.52 1.02 -1.95
N CYS A 30 4.26 0.77 -1.64
CA CYS A 30 3.36 -0.05 -2.43
C CYS A 30 2.16 0.83 -2.79
N GLU A 31 1.81 0.96 -4.08
CA GLU A 31 0.82 1.93 -4.56
C GLU A 31 1.05 3.35 -3.98
N MET A 32 2.32 3.79 -3.95
CA MET A 32 2.77 5.08 -3.42
C MET A 32 2.55 5.29 -1.91
N GLN A 33 2.16 4.25 -1.17
CA GLN A 33 1.95 4.29 0.28
C GLN A 33 3.02 3.52 1.02
N GLU A 34 3.43 3.99 2.20
CA GLU A 34 4.34 3.31 3.12
C GLU A 34 3.56 2.45 4.12
N GLY A 35 4.23 1.45 4.70
CA GLY A 35 3.64 0.57 5.71
C GLY A 35 2.94 -0.65 5.15
N MET A 36 1.90 -1.12 5.85
CA MET A 36 1.07 -2.23 5.40
C MET A 36 -0.01 -1.69 4.46
N VAL A 37 0.11 -1.98 3.18
CA VAL A 37 -0.85 -1.53 2.16
C VAL A 37 -1.72 -2.69 1.73
N ILE A 38 -3.02 -2.46 1.62
CA ILE A 38 -3.98 -3.43 1.05
C ILE A 38 -4.25 -3.01 -0.39
N VAL A 39 -4.05 -3.93 -1.32
CA VAL A 39 -4.14 -3.65 -2.75
C VAL A 39 -5.04 -4.63 -3.48
N GLU A 40 -5.65 -4.20 -4.55
CA GLU A 40 -6.38 -5.04 -5.49
C GLU A 40 -5.47 -5.44 -6.66
N GLY A 41 -5.27 -6.75 -6.82
CA GLY A 41 -4.47 -7.28 -7.92
C GLY A 41 -2.97 -7.11 -7.75
N TYR A 42 -2.28 -6.76 -8.83
CA TYR A 42 -0.81 -6.66 -8.86
C TYR A 42 -0.35 -5.26 -8.43
N PRO A 43 0.28 -5.12 -7.27
CA PRO A 43 0.72 -3.82 -6.79
C PRO A 43 1.89 -3.27 -7.61
N ARG A 44 2.01 -1.94 -7.60
CA ARG A 44 3.19 -1.25 -8.11
C ARG A 44 4.07 -0.85 -6.94
N LEU A 45 5.34 -1.18 -7.05
CA LEU A 45 6.32 -0.95 -5.99
C LEU A 45 7.16 0.29 -6.28
N GLY A 46 7.69 0.90 -5.23
CA GLY A 46 8.58 2.05 -5.36
C GLY A 46 9.51 2.17 -4.17
N TRP A 47 10.60 2.90 -4.36
CA TRP A 47 11.59 3.18 -3.32
C TRP A 47 12.28 4.52 -3.55
N ALA A 48 12.85 5.05 -2.48
CA ALA A 48 13.80 6.16 -2.53
C ALA A 48 15.21 5.66 -2.27
N MET A 49 16.19 6.45 -2.73
CA MET A 49 17.60 6.15 -2.54
C MET A 49 18.30 7.36 -1.96
N SER A 50 19.35 7.11 -1.20
CA SER A 50 20.29 8.11 -0.74
C SER A 50 21.72 7.61 -0.93
N SER A 51 22.66 8.52 -1.15
CA SER A 51 24.07 8.24 -1.19
C SER A 51 24.84 9.38 -0.52
N SER A 52 25.97 9.07 0.08
CA SER A 52 26.91 10.07 0.59
C SER A 52 27.67 10.79 -0.53
N GLU A 53 27.65 10.26 -1.75
CA GLU A 53 28.34 10.80 -2.90
C GLU A 53 27.39 11.49 -3.87
N ASN A 54 27.77 12.68 -4.32
CA ASN A 54 27.00 13.41 -5.32
C ASN A 54 27.07 12.73 -6.70
N GLY A 55 25.94 12.79 -7.43
CA GLY A 55 25.84 12.28 -8.79
C GLY A 55 25.69 10.77 -8.89
N THR A 56 25.57 10.06 -7.78
CA THR A 56 25.28 8.62 -7.77
C THR A 56 23.92 8.33 -8.40
N ARG A 57 23.85 7.35 -9.29
CA ARG A 57 22.63 6.99 -10.03
C ARG A 57 22.39 5.50 -9.99
N GLN A 58 21.12 5.14 -9.90
CA GLN A 58 20.70 3.75 -10.14
C GLN A 58 20.82 3.42 -11.62
N THR A 59 21.44 2.28 -11.92
CA THR A 59 21.54 1.73 -13.28
C THR A 59 20.75 0.42 -13.42
N ALA A 60 20.54 -0.28 -12.32
CA ALA A 60 19.72 -1.49 -12.28
C ALA A 60 19.07 -1.67 -10.90
N TYR A 61 18.09 -2.55 -10.84
CA TYR A 61 17.47 -2.99 -9.59
C TYR A 61 17.17 -4.49 -9.62
N GLN A 62 16.92 -5.06 -8.45
CA GLN A 62 16.34 -6.38 -8.27
C GLN A 62 15.33 -6.33 -7.15
N VAL A 63 14.14 -6.85 -7.39
CA VAL A 63 13.05 -6.98 -6.42
C VAL A 63 12.81 -8.45 -6.12
N GLU A 64 12.68 -8.79 -4.86
CA GLU A 64 12.19 -10.09 -4.41
C GLU A 64 10.87 -9.92 -3.67
N ILE A 65 9.90 -10.81 -3.95
CA ILE A 65 8.63 -10.89 -3.22
C ILE A 65 8.47 -12.32 -2.70
N ARG A 66 8.06 -12.45 -1.44
CA ARG A 66 7.81 -13.73 -0.77
C ARG A 66 6.49 -13.71 -0.03
N GLU A 67 5.86 -14.86 0.12
CA GLU A 67 4.75 -15.02 1.06
C GLU A 67 5.25 -14.80 2.50
N ALA A 68 4.56 -13.97 3.27
CA ALA A 68 4.98 -13.64 4.62
C ALA A 68 4.90 -14.84 5.60
N CYS A 69 3.94 -15.74 5.39
CA CYS A 69 3.70 -16.86 6.29
C CYS A 69 4.59 -18.08 6.00
N THR A 70 4.91 -18.36 4.74
CA THR A 70 5.65 -19.57 4.32
C THR A 70 7.09 -19.26 3.96
N GLY A 71 7.41 -18.00 3.64
CA GLY A 71 8.69 -17.60 3.06
C GLY A 71 8.88 -18.03 1.60
N ARG A 72 7.87 -18.64 0.96
CA ARG A 72 7.92 -19.05 -0.44
C ARG A 72 8.16 -17.83 -1.34
N SER A 73 9.18 -17.92 -2.18
CA SER A 73 9.41 -16.89 -3.21
C SER A 73 8.29 -16.96 -4.24
N VAL A 74 7.67 -15.83 -4.51
CA VAL A 74 6.63 -15.67 -5.55
C VAL A 74 7.14 -14.84 -6.72
N TRP A 75 8.22 -14.12 -6.53
CA TRP A 75 8.87 -13.37 -7.59
C TRP A 75 10.29 -12.97 -7.21
N ASP A 76 11.18 -13.12 -8.18
CA ASP A 76 12.50 -12.51 -8.21
C ASP A 76 12.67 -11.92 -9.61
N SER A 77 12.73 -10.59 -9.72
CA SER A 77 12.89 -9.92 -11.00
C SER A 77 14.23 -10.18 -11.67
N GLY A 78 15.19 -10.78 -10.95
CA GLY A 78 16.57 -10.73 -11.35
C GLY A 78 17.11 -9.31 -11.46
N LYS A 79 18.31 -9.14 -12.01
CA LYS A 79 18.88 -7.82 -12.24
C LYS A 79 18.25 -7.16 -13.49
N VAL A 80 17.39 -6.17 -13.26
CA VAL A 80 16.73 -5.38 -14.31
C VAL A 80 17.52 -4.10 -14.56
N LYS A 81 18.03 -3.90 -15.77
CA LYS A 81 18.74 -2.67 -16.15
C LYS A 81 17.74 -1.53 -16.33
N SER A 82 17.61 -0.67 -15.34
CA SER A 82 16.69 0.48 -15.35
C SER A 82 17.05 1.46 -14.24
N SER A 83 16.87 2.73 -14.50
CA SER A 83 16.93 3.80 -13.50
C SER A 83 15.58 4.08 -12.84
N GLN A 84 14.53 3.37 -13.24
CA GLN A 84 13.20 3.51 -12.66
C GLN A 84 13.19 2.98 -11.23
N SER A 85 12.62 3.76 -10.30
CA SER A 85 12.46 3.41 -8.89
C SER A 85 11.04 3.63 -8.37
N GLN A 86 10.11 3.94 -9.26
CA GLN A 86 8.71 4.16 -8.91
C GLN A 86 7.80 3.44 -9.89
N LEU A 87 6.64 2.99 -9.39
CA LEU A 87 5.60 2.32 -10.17
C LEU A 87 6.12 1.06 -10.91
N ILE A 88 6.99 0.30 -10.25
CA ILE A 88 7.49 -0.97 -10.77
C ILE A 88 6.36 -1.99 -10.74
N SER A 89 5.99 -2.50 -11.92
CA SER A 89 4.92 -3.50 -12.06
C SER A 89 5.33 -4.86 -11.48
N THR A 90 4.39 -5.52 -10.80
CA THR A 90 4.56 -6.88 -10.29
C THR A 90 3.71 -7.91 -11.06
N GLN A 91 3.27 -7.58 -12.28
CA GLN A 91 2.40 -8.48 -13.08
C GLN A 91 3.00 -9.84 -13.39
N GLU A 92 4.32 -9.96 -13.36
CA GLU A 92 5.05 -11.22 -13.57
C GLU A 92 5.16 -12.07 -12.30
N ALA A 93 4.78 -11.52 -11.14
CA ALA A 93 4.83 -12.24 -9.88
C ALA A 93 3.71 -13.28 -9.77
N ASP A 94 4.02 -14.46 -9.23
CA ASP A 94 3.03 -15.49 -8.91
C ASP A 94 2.23 -15.11 -7.65
N ILE A 95 1.56 -13.96 -7.73
CA ILE A 95 0.69 -13.43 -6.69
C ILE A 95 -0.72 -13.93 -6.95
N HIS A 96 -1.25 -14.71 -6.03
CA HIS A 96 -2.61 -15.18 -6.12
C HIS A 96 -3.58 -14.02 -5.87
N ARG A 97 -4.29 -13.59 -6.91
CA ARG A 97 -5.38 -12.62 -6.78
C ARG A 97 -6.37 -13.13 -5.74
N TYR A 98 -6.81 -12.24 -4.85
CA TYR A 98 -7.78 -12.53 -3.80
C TYR A 98 -7.31 -13.55 -2.73
N SER A 99 -6.01 -13.76 -2.63
CA SER A 99 -5.48 -14.56 -1.54
C SER A 99 -5.46 -13.73 -0.24
N PRO A 100 -5.87 -14.29 0.91
CA PRO A 100 -5.76 -13.61 2.19
C PRO A 100 -4.29 -13.47 2.65
N TYR A 101 -3.32 -13.87 1.82
CA TYR A 101 -1.92 -13.87 2.19
C TYR A 101 -1.31 -12.48 2.17
N SER A 102 -0.49 -12.24 3.18
CA SER A 102 0.42 -11.10 3.21
C SER A 102 1.71 -11.47 2.50
N TYR A 103 2.28 -10.50 1.83
CA TYR A 103 3.55 -10.61 1.12
C TYR A 103 4.57 -9.67 1.75
N VAL A 104 5.82 -10.11 1.75
CA VAL A 104 6.98 -9.28 2.09
C VAL A 104 7.82 -9.09 0.82
N TRP A 105 8.39 -7.92 0.66
CA TRP A 105 9.25 -7.64 -0.45
C TRP A 105 10.43 -6.77 -0.04
N ARG A 106 11.51 -6.89 -0.80
CA ARG A 106 12.72 -6.10 -0.65
C ARG A 106 13.33 -5.79 -2.01
N VAL A 107 14.20 -4.82 -2.06
CA VAL A 107 14.88 -4.40 -3.28
C VAL A 107 16.33 -4.10 -2.99
N ARG A 108 17.20 -4.34 -3.99
CA ARG A 108 18.55 -3.80 -4.07
C ARG A 108 18.76 -3.14 -5.41
N VAL A 109 19.69 -2.21 -5.46
CA VAL A 109 19.99 -1.42 -6.65
C VAL A 109 21.47 -1.49 -7.00
N TRP A 110 21.81 -1.17 -8.24
CA TRP A 110 23.20 -1.06 -8.72
C TRP A 110 23.48 0.37 -9.10
N ASP A 111 24.67 0.83 -8.79
CA ASP A 111 25.18 2.13 -9.21
C ASP A 111 25.79 2.10 -10.63
N GLU A 112 26.38 3.20 -11.05
CA GLU A 112 27.06 3.33 -12.36
C GLU A 112 28.37 2.54 -12.44
N THR A 113 28.92 2.05 -11.34
CA THR A 113 30.09 1.16 -11.30
C THR A 113 29.71 -0.31 -11.38
N ASP A 114 28.41 -0.60 -11.53
CA ASP A 114 27.81 -1.93 -11.50
C ASP A 114 27.93 -2.63 -10.12
N ALA A 115 28.18 -1.87 -9.06
CA ALA A 115 28.23 -2.38 -7.69
C ALA A 115 26.82 -2.42 -7.08
N PRO A 116 26.39 -3.56 -6.46
CA PRO A 116 25.11 -3.66 -5.82
C PRO A 116 25.12 -2.97 -4.45
N SER A 117 23.97 -2.37 -4.08
CA SER A 117 23.71 -2.00 -2.70
C SER A 117 23.44 -3.23 -1.83
N GLU A 118 23.43 -3.05 -0.52
CA GLU A 118 22.78 -3.99 0.38
C GLU A 118 21.27 -4.08 0.04
N TRP A 119 20.65 -5.20 0.43
CA TRP A 119 19.21 -5.31 0.36
C TRP A 119 18.54 -4.29 1.28
N SER A 120 17.46 -3.71 0.84
CA SER A 120 16.60 -2.90 1.70
C SER A 120 16.05 -3.72 2.88
N ARG A 121 15.56 -3.05 3.91
CA ARG A 121 14.63 -3.68 4.86
C ARG A 121 13.41 -4.22 4.10
N GLU A 122 12.69 -5.16 4.71
CA GLU A 122 11.44 -5.68 4.15
C GLU A 122 10.29 -4.69 4.33
N ALA A 123 9.48 -4.55 3.31
CA ALA A 123 8.18 -3.91 3.35
C ALA A 123 7.08 -4.97 3.10
N LYS A 124 5.84 -4.62 3.44
CA LYS A 124 4.73 -5.55 3.39
C LYS A 124 3.58 -4.98 2.57
N PHE A 125 2.88 -5.85 1.88
CA PHE A 125 1.57 -5.56 1.35
C PHE A 125 0.66 -6.78 1.50
N ARG A 126 -0.63 -6.56 1.37
CA ARG A 126 -1.66 -7.60 1.41
C ARG A 126 -2.60 -7.41 0.25
N LEU A 127 -3.08 -8.50 -0.31
CA LEU A 127 -4.15 -8.42 -1.28
C LEU A 127 -5.49 -8.23 -0.59
N ALA A 128 -6.32 -7.39 -1.17
CA ALA A 128 -7.71 -7.25 -0.76
C ALA A 128 -8.42 -8.60 -0.92
N PRO A 129 -9.29 -8.99 0.00
CA PRO A 129 -10.18 -10.11 -0.23
C PRO A 129 -11.08 -9.82 -1.44
N GLU A 130 -11.59 -10.87 -2.08
CA GLU A 130 -12.50 -10.75 -3.21
C GLU A 130 -13.76 -9.99 -2.78
N GLY A 131 -13.74 -8.68 -2.98
CA GLY A 131 -14.85 -7.75 -2.84
C GLY A 131 -15.72 -7.85 -1.58
N PHE A 132 -16.73 -7.00 -1.55
CA PHE A 132 -17.81 -7.03 -0.56
C PHE A 132 -19.04 -7.84 -1.02
N SER A 133 -18.87 -8.79 -1.96
CA SER A 133 -19.98 -9.49 -2.62
C SER A 133 -20.95 -10.19 -1.67
N SER A 134 -20.48 -10.65 -0.51
CA SER A 134 -21.29 -11.26 0.54
C SER A 134 -21.65 -10.30 1.68
N ALA A 135 -21.11 -9.10 1.69
CA ALA A 135 -21.40 -8.12 2.72
C ALA A 135 -22.80 -7.51 2.54
N LYS A 136 -23.41 -7.14 3.63
CA LYS A 136 -24.69 -6.44 3.64
C LYS A 136 -24.55 -5.13 4.36
N TRP A 137 -25.21 -4.10 3.85
CA TRP A 137 -25.36 -2.85 4.56
C TRP A 137 -26.10 -3.07 5.88
N ILE A 138 -25.56 -2.53 6.93
CA ILE A 138 -26.17 -2.53 8.26
C ILE A 138 -26.41 -1.09 8.71
N GLY A 139 -27.51 -0.85 9.40
CA GLY A 139 -27.88 0.49 9.87
C GLY A 139 -29.05 0.43 10.82
N ALA A 140 -29.38 1.57 11.39
CA ALA A 140 -30.51 1.73 12.32
C ALA A 140 -31.63 2.64 11.74
N ILE A 141 -31.59 2.92 10.42
CA ILE A 141 -32.55 3.81 9.76
C ILE A 141 -33.71 2.99 9.22
N THR A 142 -34.95 3.41 9.53
CA THR A 142 -36.17 2.78 8.99
C THR A 142 -36.48 3.29 7.57
N ARG A 143 -37.41 2.62 6.88
CA ARG A 143 -37.85 3.02 5.54
C ARG A 143 -38.52 4.40 5.51
N GLU A 144 -39.20 4.77 6.58
CA GLU A 144 -39.84 6.08 6.75
C GLU A 144 -38.78 7.17 6.91
N ASP A 145 -37.73 6.88 7.67
CA ASP A 145 -36.62 7.82 7.92
C ASP A 145 -35.79 8.12 6.66
N ALA A 146 -35.82 7.21 5.69
CA ALA A 146 -35.11 7.37 4.43
C ALA A 146 -35.80 8.30 3.42
N ARG A 147 -37.01 8.79 3.70
CA ARG A 147 -37.73 9.74 2.82
C ARG A 147 -37.19 11.14 3.02
N LEU A 148 -36.27 11.50 2.20
CA LEU A 148 -35.70 12.86 2.19
C LEU A 148 -36.51 13.78 1.28
N PRO A 149 -36.66 15.08 1.60
CA PRO A 149 -37.28 16.04 0.72
C PRO A 149 -36.58 16.10 -0.63
N GLU A 150 -37.36 16.23 -1.70
CA GLU A 150 -36.81 16.44 -3.05
C GLU A 150 -36.08 17.80 -3.15
N GLY A 151 -35.20 17.93 -4.11
CA GLY A 151 -34.49 19.18 -4.40
C GLY A 151 -33.29 19.48 -3.53
N ARG A 152 -32.74 18.48 -2.82
CA ARG A 152 -31.55 18.66 -1.99
C ARG A 152 -30.29 18.93 -2.83
N ARG A 153 -29.79 20.16 -2.74
CA ARG A 153 -28.41 20.50 -3.12
C ARG A 153 -27.71 21.17 -1.96
N PHE A 154 -26.58 20.66 -1.54
CA PHE A 154 -25.87 21.11 -0.33
C PHE A 154 -25.48 22.59 -0.34
N HIS A 155 -25.38 23.21 -1.52
CA HIS A 155 -24.90 24.57 -1.69
C HIS A 155 -25.80 25.41 -2.61
N GLY A 156 -27.01 24.95 -2.91
CA GLY A 156 -27.94 25.65 -3.79
C GLY A 156 -28.71 26.78 -3.11
N ALA A 157 -29.09 27.81 -3.86
CA ALA A 157 -29.97 28.87 -3.41
C ALA A 157 -31.34 28.35 -2.90
N GLU A 158 -31.73 27.18 -3.35
CA GLU A 158 -32.96 26.45 -2.97
C GLU A 158 -33.01 26.13 -1.47
N LEU A 159 -31.87 25.87 -0.82
CA LEU A 159 -31.82 25.63 0.62
C LEU A 159 -32.20 26.89 1.47
N LYS A 160 -32.20 28.05 0.85
CA LYS A 160 -32.61 29.31 1.52
C LYS A 160 -34.09 29.51 1.53
N LYS A 161 -34.85 28.79 0.71
CA LYS A 161 -36.29 28.88 0.64
C LYS A 161 -36.95 28.41 1.94
N PRO A 162 -37.93 29.16 2.51
CA PRO A 162 -38.54 28.80 3.78
C PRO A 162 -39.18 27.41 3.81
N GLU A 163 -39.84 27.00 2.70
CA GLU A 163 -40.49 25.71 2.54
C GLU A 163 -39.47 24.54 2.55
N VAL A 164 -38.32 24.72 1.91
CA VAL A 164 -37.26 23.73 1.91
C VAL A 164 -36.63 23.61 3.29
N LYS A 165 -36.40 24.70 3.99
CA LYS A 165 -35.94 24.70 5.38
C LYS A 165 -36.92 23.99 6.31
N ALA A 166 -38.23 24.27 6.17
CA ALA A 166 -39.25 23.62 6.97
C ALA A 166 -39.30 22.10 6.70
N ALA A 167 -39.28 21.71 5.43
CA ALA A 167 -39.21 20.27 5.05
C ALA A 167 -38.00 19.56 5.65
N TRP A 168 -36.82 20.16 5.61
CA TRP A 168 -35.63 19.59 6.23
C TRP A 168 -35.62 19.62 7.75
N ALA A 169 -36.29 20.64 8.38
CA ALA A 169 -36.45 20.67 9.82
C ALA A 169 -37.39 19.57 10.33
N ALA A 170 -38.36 19.15 9.50
CA ALA A 170 -39.27 18.05 9.79
C ALA A 170 -38.70 16.67 9.57
N VAL A 171 -37.54 16.53 8.88
CA VAL A 171 -36.86 15.26 8.72
C VAL A 171 -36.38 14.75 10.08
N ASP A 172 -36.67 13.50 10.36
CA ASP A 172 -36.21 12.90 11.62
C ASP A 172 -34.70 13.00 11.78
N THR A 173 -34.34 13.29 12.99
CA THR A 173 -32.97 13.51 13.42
C THR A 173 -32.18 12.22 13.64
N LEU A 174 -32.76 11.02 13.40
CA LEU A 174 -32.03 9.76 13.51
C LEU A 174 -30.80 9.71 12.61
N ALA A 175 -30.90 10.29 11.41
CA ALA A 175 -29.75 10.45 10.53
C ALA A 175 -28.64 11.36 11.10
N LYS A 176 -28.90 12.08 12.19
CA LYS A 176 -27.93 12.94 12.89
C LYS A 176 -27.42 12.29 14.18
N LYS A 177 -27.84 11.09 14.50
CA LYS A 177 -27.40 10.37 15.71
C LYS A 177 -26.27 9.42 15.35
N SER A 178 -25.27 9.38 16.22
CA SER A 178 -24.30 8.29 16.19
C SER A 178 -24.97 7.01 16.60
N ILE A 179 -24.74 5.94 15.85
CA ILE A 179 -25.23 4.59 16.16
C ILE A 179 -24.07 3.70 16.57
N CYS A 180 -24.31 2.79 17.48
CA CYS A 180 -23.35 1.77 17.87
C CYS A 180 -23.87 0.40 17.37
N LEU A 181 -23.08 -0.24 16.53
CA LEU A 181 -23.36 -1.58 16.02
C LEU A 181 -22.38 -2.57 16.65
N ARG A 182 -22.88 -3.67 17.18
CA ARG A 182 -22.06 -4.68 17.86
C ARG A 182 -22.38 -6.06 17.34
N ARG A 183 -21.34 -6.87 17.15
CA ARG A 183 -21.46 -8.30 16.87
C ARG A 183 -20.43 -9.08 17.65
N GLU A 184 -20.83 -10.22 18.19
CA GLU A 184 -19.95 -11.21 18.80
C GLU A 184 -19.70 -12.36 17.82
N PHE A 185 -18.51 -12.88 17.82
CA PHE A 185 -18.12 -14.05 17.04
C PHE A 185 -17.04 -14.83 17.78
N GLY A 186 -16.94 -16.13 17.50
CA GLY A 186 -15.89 -17.00 18.02
C GLY A 186 -15.03 -17.57 16.91
N THR A 187 -13.84 -18.00 17.27
CA THR A 187 -12.92 -18.73 16.39
C THR A 187 -12.47 -20.02 17.09
N ASP A 188 -12.56 -21.15 16.40
CA ASP A 188 -12.15 -22.45 16.95
C ASP A 188 -10.65 -22.71 16.85
N LYS A 189 -9.93 -21.86 16.13
CA LYS A 189 -8.47 -21.98 15.89
C LYS A 189 -7.75 -20.76 16.39
N LYS A 190 -6.45 -20.93 16.70
CA LYS A 190 -5.57 -19.82 17.02
C LYS A 190 -5.51 -18.85 15.85
N VAL A 191 -5.91 -17.62 16.08
CA VAL A 191 -5.79 -16.53 15.09
C VAL A 191 -4.32 -16.10 15.03
N VAL A 192 -3.73 -16.19 13.85
CA VAL A 192 -2.37 -15.71 13.57
C VAL A 192 -2.43 -14.29 13.01
N GLU A 193 -3.40 -14.05 12.13
CA GLU A 193 -3.62 -12.75 11.53
C GLU A 193 -5.11 -12.59 11.22
N ALA A 194 -5.64 -11.38 11.37
CA ALA A 194 -7.02 -11.05 11.02
C ALA A 194 -7.07 -9.69 10.31
N THR A 195 -7.95 -9.56 9.34
CA THR A 195 -8.23 -8.32 8.64
C THR A 195 -9.73 -8.06 8.64
N ALA A 196 -10.12 -6.86 8.96
CA ALA A 196 -11.48 -6.38 8.79
C ALA A 196 -11.53 -5.41 7.61
N SER A 197 -12.41 -5.68 6.65
CA SER A 197 -12.75 -4.73 5.59
C SER A 197 -14.04 -4.03 5.99
N VAL A 198 -13.96 -2.71 6.15
CA VAL A 198 -15.08 -1.89 6.61
C VAL A 198 -15.31 -0.78 5.59
N CYS A 199 -16.57 -0.62 5.19
CA CYS A 199 -17.00 0.43 4.29
C CYS A 199 -18.16 1.19 4.97
N GLY A 200 -18.09 2.51 5.02
CA GLY A 200 -19.08 3.33 5.73
C GLY A 200 -19.65 4.47 4.88
N LEU A 201 -20.98 4.64 4.92
CA LEU A 201 -21.66 5.85 4.44
C LEU A 201 -21.69 6.87 5.59
N GLY A 202 -20.58 7.55 5.81
CA GLY A 202 -20.36 8.45 6.95
C GLY A 202 -19.18 7.99 7.79
N PHE A 203 -18.78 8.82 8.73
CA PHE A 203 -17.65 8.52 9.60
C PHE A 203 -17.97 7.37 10.55
N TYR A 204 -16.99 6.49 10.75
CA TYR A 204 -17.07 5.40 11.70
C TYR A 204 -15.78 5.26 12.51
N GLU A 205 -15.91 4.66 13.66
CA GLU A 205 -14.80 4.11 14.43
C GLU A 205 -15.02 2.61 14.58
N PHE A 206 -14.00 1.83 14.28
CA PHE A 206 -14.03 0.38 14.42
C PHE A 206 -13.23 -0.04 15.66
N SER A 207 -13.85 -0.83 16.53
CA SER A 207 -13.20 -1.36 17.73
C SER A 207 -13.33 -2.87 17.79
N LEU A 208 -12.29 -3.55 18.26
CA LEU A 208 -12.29 -4.99 18.52
C LEU A 208 -11.96 -5.23 20.00
N ASN A 209 -12.84 -5.94 20.71
CA ASN A 209 -12.71 -6.20 22.14
C ASN A 209 -12.42 -4.92 22.97
N GLY A 210 -13.13 -3.84 22.64
CA GLY A 210 -13.03 -2.55 23.35
C GLY A 210 -11.80 -1.73 23.01
N LYS A 211 -10.99 -2.13 22.03
CA LYS A 211 -9.83 -1.36 21.55
C LYS A 211 -10.06 -0.86 20.14
N LYS A 212 -9.82 0.42 19.92
CA LYS A 212 -9.85 1.02 18.58
C LYS A 212 -8.86 0.32 17.67
N VAL A 213 -9.29 0.00 16.45
CA VAL A 213 -8.47 -0.60 15.40
C VAL A 213 -8.08 0.49 14.42
N GLY A 214 -6.76 0.62 14.18
CA GLY A 214 -6.21 1.70 13.37
C GLY A 214 -6.03 2.99 14.17
N ASP A 215 -5.37 3.95 13.53
CA ASP A 215 -5.02 5.26 14.05
C ASP A 215 -5.71 6.41 13.30
N SER A 216 -6.52 6.07 12.30
CA SER A 216 -7.23 7.04 11.49
C SER A 216 -8.33 7.73 12.28
N GLU A 217 -8.37 9.05 12.16
CA GLU A 217 -9.51 9.87 12.55
C GLU A 217 -10.37 10.15 11.32
N PHE A 218 -11.68 10.23 11.50
CA PHE A 218 -12.63 10.52 10.42
C PHE A 218 -12.55 9.54 9.22
N ALA A 219 -12.43 8.25 9.51
CA ALA A 219 -12.55 7.23 8.46
C ALA A 219 -14.03 7.00 8.07
N PRO A 220 -14.35 6.71 6.80
CA PRO A 220 -13.49 6.75 5.64
C PRO A 220 -13.23 8.19 5.16
N LEU A 221 -12.36 8.32 4.15
CA LEU A 221 -12.20 9.59 3.45
C LEU A 221 -13.54 9.98 2.79
N TRP A 222 -13.79 11.29 2.73
CA TRP A 222 -14.99 11.81 2.06
C TRP A 222 -14.99 11.44 0.59
N SER A 223 -16.07 10.83 0.12
CA SER A 223 -16.26 10.46 -1.27
C SER A 223 -17.62 10.94 -1.79
N ASP A 224 -17.76 10.96 -3.10
CA ASP A 224 -19.05 11.16 -3.77
C ASP A 224 -19.76 9.80 -3.82
N TYR A 225 -20.70 9.58 -2.91
CA TYR A 225 -21.39 8.29 -2.75
C TYR A 225 -22.16 7.83 -4.00
N ASP A 226 -22.44 8.73 -4.94
CA ASP A 226 -23.03 8.36 -6.24
C ASP A 226 -21.99 7.74 -7.18
N LYS A 227 -20.69 7.86 -6.88
CA LYS A 227 -19.61 7.36 -7.71
C LYS A 227 -18.77 6.29 -7.03
N SER A 228 -18.44 6.48 -5.76
CA SER A 228 -17.61 5.54 -5.01
C SER A 228 -17.85 5.62 -3.51
N VAL A 229 -17.63 4.51 -2.83
CA VAL A 229 -17.64 4.40 -1.36
C VAL A 229 -16.34 3.72 -0.96
N TYR A 230 -15.63 4.25 0.02
CA TYR A 230 -14.39 3.72 0.57
C TYR A 230 -14.58 3.09 1.94
#